data_38cce2b8a6bb6ea1ecd9abd955106333
#
_entry.id   38cce2b8a6bb6ea1ecd9abd955106333
#
_cell.length_a   1.000
_cell.length_b   1.000
_cell.length_c   1.000
_cell.angle_alpha   90.00
_cell.angle_beta   90.00
_cell.angle_gamma   90.00
#
_symmetry.space_group_name_H-M   'P 1'
#
loop_
_entity.id
_entity.type
_entity.pdbx_description
1 polymer ?
#
loop_
_entity_poly.entity_id
_entity_poly.type
_entity_poly.pdbx_seq_one_letter_code
_entity_poly.pdbx_strand_id
1 'polypeptide(L)'
;MKLLAAFAFLLGFVGPSLAYGQAKPTTRATFNHAAVCVHDLKRSTAFYRTVLDLPELPNPFNDGIHTWFSIGPNLQLHVIQRDCTPVVNKNIHLCFSVESLSEFMRHLEHLNVAYTNLKGDSKEPTVRIDGVKQIYLQDPDGYWIEINDAK
;
A
#
# COMPACT_ATOMS: atom_id res chain seq x y z
N MET A 1 16.52 88.35 -14.12
CA MET A 1 16.42 87.18 -13.25
C MET A 1 15.52 86.18 -13.94
N LYS A 2 16.12 85.13 -14.47
CA LYS A 2 15.36 83.99 -15.13
C LYS A 2 15.38 82.75 -14.20
N LEU A 3 14.20 82.36 -13.69
CA LEU A 3 14.04 81.10 -12.93
C LEU A 3 14.00 79.94 -13.93
N LEU A 4 14.93 78.98 -13.76
CA LEU A 4 14.86 77.66 -14.39
C LEU A 4 14.07 76.76 -13.48
N ALA A 5 12.96 76.19 -13.95
CA ALA A 5 12.24 75.12 -13.31
C ALA A 5 12.81 73.76 -13.78
N ALA A 6 13.36 73.01 -12.88
CA ALA A 6 13.83 71.66 -13.16
C ALA A 6 12.65 70.65 -12.99
N PHE A 7 12.28 70.03 -14.10
CA PHE A 7 11.29 68.87 -14.08
C PHE A 7 12.05 67.57 -13.80
N ALA A 8 11.79 66.98 -12.65
CA ALA A 8 12.28 65.67 -12.35
C ALA A 8 11.30 64.60 -12.90
N PHE A 9 11.77 63.82 -13.88
CA PHE A 9 11.06 62.65 -14.40
C PHE A 9 11.30 61.44 -13.46
N LEU A 10 10.28 61.05 -12.72
CA LEU A 10 10.30 59.77 -12.00
C LEU A 10 9.99 58.62 -12.99
N LEU A 11 11.00 57.87 -13.38
CA LEU A 11 10.85 56.59 -14.08
C LEU A 11 10.39 55.52 -13.08
N GLY A 12 9.10 55.20 -13.09
CA GLY A 12 8.55 54.06 -12.33
C GLY A 12 9.00 52.73 -12.95
N PHE A 13 9.85 52.02 -12.25
CA PHE A 13 10.21 50.63 -12.60
C PHE A 13 9.03 49.70 -12.27
N VAL A 14 8.23 49.31 -13.28
CA VAL A 14 7.26 48.24 -13.16
C VAL A 14 8.00 46.93 -13.40
N GLY A 15 8.45 46.30 -12.31
CA GLY A 15 9.03 44.96 -12.37
C GLY A 15 7.95 43.93 -12.73
N PRO A 16 8.29 42.83 -13.45
CA PRO A 16 7.34 41.79 -13.76
C PRO A 16 6.88 41.10 -12.47
N SER A 17 5.60 41.23 -12.12
CA SER A 17 4.96 40.46 -11.07
C SER A 17 4.92 39.00 -11.52
N LEU A 18 5.81 38.14 -10.97
CA LEU A 18 5.70 36.69 -11.07
C LEU A 18 4.42 36.27 -10.33
N ALA A 19 3.34 36.12 -11.08
CA ALA A 19 2.15 35.48 -10.57
C ALA A 19 2.48 33.99 -10.25
N TYR A 20 2.78 33.68 -8.99
CA TYR A 20 2.79 32.30 -8.51
C TYR A 20 1.35 31.77 -8.63
N GLY A 21 1.08 31.05 -9.72
CA GLY A 21 -0.16 30.34 -9.91
C GLY A 21 -0.30 29.33 -8.78
N GLN A 22 -1.19 29.58 -7.84
CA GLN A 22 -1.57 28.58 -6.82
C GLN A 22 -2.15 27.37 -7.55
N ALA A 23 -1.49 26.22 -7.40
CA ALA A 23 -2.00 24.97 -7.95
C ALA A 23 -3.42 24.74 -7.40
N LYS A 24 -4.39 24.57 -8.31
CA LYS A 24 -5.78 24.32 -7.95
C LYS A 24 -5.85 23.05 -7.08
N PRO A 25 -6.51 23.07 -5.92
CA PRO A 25 -6.66 21.88 -5.07
C PRO A 25 -7.22 20.72 -5.90
N THR A 26 -6.59 19.57 -5.84
CA THR A 26 -7.10 18.35 -6.47
C THR A 26 -8.13 17.68 -5.55
N THR A 27 -9.26 17.24 -6.13
CA THR A 27 -10.26 16.42 -5.42
C THR A 27 -10.04 14.92 -5.64
N ARG A 28 -8.94 14.53 -6.32
CA ARG A 28 -8.61 13.13 -6.59
C ARG A 28 -8.25 12.40 -5.29
N ALA A 29 -9.00 11.34 -4.97
CA ALA A 29 -8.64 10.42 -3.90
C ALA A 29 -7.41 9.59 -4.28
N THR A 30 -6.55 9.31 -3.30
CA THR A 30 -5.42 8.39 -3.42
C THR A 30 -5.58 7.27 -2.40
N PHE A 31 -5.13 6.06 -2.76
CA PHE A 31 -5.13 4.94 -1.84
C PHE A 31 -4.17 5.23 -0.68
N ASN A 32 -4.59 4.96 0.55
CA ASN A 32 -3.82 5.24 1.76
C ASN A 32 -3.51 3.95 2.54
N HIS A 33 -4.53 3.16 2.85
CA HIS A 33 -4.36 1.91 3.58
C HIS A 33 -5.44 0.90 3.25
N ALA A 34 -5.15 -0.37 3.52
CA ALA A 34 -6.12 -1.44 3.64
C ALA A 34 -6.30 -1.81 5.11
N ALA A 35 -7.44 -2.38 5.48
CA ALA A 35 -7.65 -2.92 6.81
C ALA A 35 -8.20 -4.34 6.72
N VAL A 36 -7.74 -5.21 7.62
CA VAL A 36 -8.26 -6.57 7.82
C VAL A 36 -8.72 -6.71 9.26
N CYS A 37 -9.88 -7.32 9.44
CA CYS A 37 -10.44 -7.59 10.75
C CYS A 37 -10.11 -9.03 11.15
N VAL A 38 -9.48 -9.23 12.30
CA VAL A 38 -8.96 -10.53 12.74
C VAL A 38 -9.49 -10.91 14.12
N HIS A 39 -9.61 -12.22 14.38
CA HIS A 39 -10.05 -12.72 15.69
C HIS A 39 -8.91 -12.74 16.71
N ASP A 40 -7.68 -13.00 16.28
CA ASP A 40 -6.48 -13.06 17.14
C ASP A 40 -5.38 -12.17 16.56
N LEU A 41 -5.19 -10.98 17.17
CA LEU A 41 -4.18 -10.02 16.72
C LEU A 41 -2.77 -10.60 16.71
N LYS A 42 -2.41 -11.33 17.77
CA LYS A 42 -1.05 -11.89 17.90
C LYS A 42 -0.75 -12.90 16.79
N ARG A 43 -1.69 -13.79 16.50
CA ARG A 43 -1.58 -14.81 15.44
C ARG A 43 -1.47 -14.16 14.07
N SER A 44 -2.36 -13.20 13.76
CA SER A 44 -2.37 -12.55 12.46
C SER A 44 -1.18 -11.58 12.29
N THR A 45 -0.77 -10.86 13.35
CA THR A 45 0.47 -10.06 13.33
C THR A 45 1.69 -10.94 13.02
N ALA A 46 1.81 -12.10 13.67
CA ALA A 46 2.91 -13.03 13.40
C ALA A 46 2.90 -13.51 11.94
N PHE A 47 1.72 -13.81 11.39
CA PHE A 47 1.57 -14.22 9.98
C PHE A 47 2.07 -13.12 9.03
N TYR A 48 1.57 -11.90 9.12
CA TYR A 48 1.96 -10.80 8.22
C TYR A 48 3.43 -10.44 8.33
N ARG A 49 4.01 -10.55 9.53
CA ARG A 49 5.43 -10.32 9.77
C ARG A 49 6.32 -11.42 9.18
N THR A 50 5.97 -12.71 9.40
CA THR A 50 6.87 -13.82 9.06
C THR A 50 6.61 -14.43 7.69
N VAL A 51 5.34 -14.48 7.24
CA VAL A 51 4.98 -15.08 5.96
C VAL A 51 5.14 -14.08 4.82
N LEU A 52 4.72 -12.83 5.02
CA LEU A 52 4.81 -11.79 4.01
C LEU A 52 6.03 -10.87 4.21
N ASP A 53 6.80 -11.06 5.29
CA ASP A 53 7.97 -10.23 5.65
C ASP A 53 7.67 -8.72 5.65
N LEU A 54 6.46 -8.34 6.11
CA LEU A 54 6.04 -6.94 6.13
C LEU A 54 6.67 -6.21 7.33
N PRO A 55 7.30 -5.04 7.11
CA PRO A 55 7.80 -4.20 8.19
C PRO A 55 6.66 -3.67 9.06
N GLU A 56 6.74 -3.92 10.37
CA GLU A 56 5.78 -3.38 11.34
C GLU A 56 6.04 -1.89 11.57
N LEU A 57 4.97 -1.11 11.65
CA LEU A 57 5.00 0.32 11.90
C LEU A 57 4.52 0.63 13.33
N PRO A 58 4.97 1.75 13.92
CA PRO A 58 4.42 2.22 15.20
C PRO A 58 2.90 2.44 15.10
N ASN A 59 2.15 1.82 16.01
CA ASN A 59 0.71 2.06 16.15
C ASN A 59 0.49 3.28 17.06
N PRO A 60 -0.11 4.38 16.56
CA PRO A 60 -0.31 5.58 17.36
C PRO A 60 -1.39 5.43 18.45
N PHE A 61 -2.28 4.44 18.33
CA PHE A 61 -3.36 4.23 19.31
C PHE A 61 -2.87 3.55 20.59
N ASN A 62 -1.84 2.71 20.48
CA ASN A 62 -1.26 1.94 21.59
C ASN A 62 -2.34 1.22 22.45
N ASP A 63 -3.33 0.64 21.80
CA ASP A 63 -4.57 0.12 22.39
C ASP A 63 -4.61 -1.42 22.51
N GLY A 64 -3.57 -2.09 22.02
CA GLY A 64 -3.45 -3.56 22.06
C GLY A 64 -4.36 -4.33 21.11
N ILE A 65 -5.09 -3.65 20.22
CA ILE A 65 -6.03 -4.28 19.25
C ILE A 65 -5.69 -3.96 17.79
N HIS A 66 -4.63 -3.18 17.55
CA HIS A 66 -4.15 -2.83 16.22
C HIS A 66 -2.67 -3.20 16.06
N THR A 67 -2.32 -3.71 14.88
CA THR A 67 -0.95 -3.76 14.37
C THR A 67 -0.93 -3.13 12.98
N TRP A 68 0.06 -2.32 12.69
CA TRP A 68 0.22 -1.66 11.41
C TRP A 68 1.47 -2.16 10.71
N PHE A 69 1.36 -2.35 9.39
CA PHE A 69 2.47 -2.76 8.52
C PHE A 69 2.63 -1.79 7.36
N SER A 70 3.87 -1.61 6.91
CA SER A 70 4.16 -0.96 5.64
C SER A 70 3.91 -1.95 4.50
N ILE A 71 3.15 -1.52 3.47
CA ILE A 71 2.89 -2.29 2.25
C ILE A 71 3.32 -1.54 0.99
N GLY A 72 4.13 -0.51 1.15
CA GLY A 72 4.67 0.31 0.08
C GLY A 72 4.90 1.74 0.52
N PRO A 73 5.44 2.62 -0.33
CA PRO A 73 5.66 4.02 0.00
C PRO A 73 4.35 4.70 0.42
N ASN A 74 4.26 5.13 1.68
CA ASN A 74 3.08 5.78 2.27
C ASN A 74 1.79 4.93 2.25
N LEU A 75 1.90 3.61 2.10
CA LEU A 75 0.78 2.67 2.13
C LEU A 75 0.89 1.76 3.35
N GLN A 76 -0.23 1.47 3.98
CA GLN A 76 -0.28 0.69 5.20
C GLN A 76 -1.31 -0.44 5.11
N LEU A 77 -1.04 -1.52 5.84
CA LEU A 77 -2.02 -2.54 6.19
C LEU A 77 -2.31 -2.44 7.69
N HIS A 78 -3.56 -2.24 8.05
CA HIS A 78 -4.02 -2.24 9.43
C HIS A 78 -4.64 -3.60 9.76
N VAL A 79 -4.07 -4.32 10.69
CA VAL A 79 -4.61 -5.56 11.26
C VAL A 79 -5.33 -5.20 12.55
N ILE A 80 -6.64 -5.45 12.62
CA ILE A 80 -7.51 -4.93 13.67
C ILE A 80 -8.26 -6.09 14.31
N GLN A 81 -8.05 -6.30 15.62
CA GLN A 81 -8.79 -7.34 16.34
C GLN A 81 -10.19 -6.85 16.70
N ARG A 82 -11.20 -7.54 16.17
CA ARG A 82 -12.63 -7.31 16.47
C ARG A 82 -13.39 -8.62 16.29
N ASP A 83 -14.61 -8.64 16.80
CA ASP A 83 -15.62 -9.64 16.45
C ASP A 83 -16.21 -9.27 15.08
N CYS A 84 -15.79 -9.99 14.05
CA CYS A 84 -16.18 -9.77 12.67
C CYS A 84 -16.22 -11.09 11.89
N THR A 85 -17.00 -11.11 10.82
CA THR A 85 -17.03 -12.22 9.88
C THR A 85 -16.19 -11.86 8.65
N PRO A 86 -15.03 -12.50 8.43
CA PRO A 86 -14.21 -12.26 7.26
C PRO A 86 -14.94 -12.58 5.95
N VAL A 87 -14.70 -11.77 4.92
CA VAL A 87 -15.19 -12.06 3.56
C VAL A 87 -14.22 -13.05 2.91
N VAL A 88 -14.58 -14.32 2.91
CA VAL A 88 -13.76 -15.44 2.39
C VAL A 88 -14.11 -15.69 0.92
N ASN A 89 -13.80 -14.75 0.04
CA ASN A 89 -14.00 -14.87 -1.41
C ASN A 89 -12.69 -14.57 -2.13
N LYS A 90 -12.17 -15.54 -2.91
CA LYS A 90 -10.88 -15.39 -3.62
C LYS A 90 -10.84 -14.20 -4.59
N ASN A 91 -11.99 -13.74 -5.10
CA ASN A 91 -12.06 -12.55 -5.94
C ASN A 91 -11.98 -11.22 -5.16
N ILE A 92 -11.99 -11.30 -3.82
CA ILE A 92 -11.77 -10.15 -2.92
C ILE A 92 -10.52 -10.48 -2.12
N HIS A 93 -9.37 -9.95 -2.52
CA HIS A 93 -8.08 -10.30 -1.94
C HIS A 93 -7.14 -9.10 -1.85
N LEU A 94 -6.17 -9.19 -0.97
CA LEU A 94 -4.97 -8.36 -1.01
C LEU A 94 -4.01 -8.97 -2.04
N CYS A 95 -3.30 -8.12 -2.79
CA CYS A 95 -2.30 -8.58 -3.75
C CYS A 95 -0.95 -7.95 -3.45
N PHE A 96 0.09 -8.78 -3.41
CA PHE A 96 1.48 -8.36 -3.22
C PHE A 96 2.34 -8.88 -4.37
N SER A 97 3.23 -8.04 -4.87
CA SER A 97 4.24 -8.45 -5.85
C SER A 97 5.53 -8.83 -5.15
N VAL A 98 6.21 -9.85 -5.68
CA VAL A 98 7.53 -10.30 -5.20
C VAL A 98 8.54 -10.30 -6.35
N GLU A 99 9.82 -10.16 -6.03
CA GLU A 99 10.88 -10.19 -7.05
C GLU A 99 10.99 -11.57 -7.71
N SER A 100 10.84 -12.64 -6.92
CA SER A 100 10.90 -14.03 -7.37
C SER A 100 9.79 -14.85 -6.73
N LEU A 101 8.79 -15.20 -7.54
CA LEU A 101 7.70 -16.06 -7.08
C LEU A 101 8.20 -17.45 -6.64
N SER A 102 9.21 -18.00 -7.33
CA SER A 102 9.79 -19.31 -6.96
C SER A 102 10.49 -19.29 -5.61
N GLU A 103 11.20 -18.18 -5.28
CA GLU A 103 11.81 -18.02 -3.95
C GLU A 103 10.73 -17.89 -2.87
N PHE A 104 9.69 -17.12 -3.15
CA PHE A 104 8.58 -16.95 -2.22
C PHE A 104 7.85 -18.27 -1.98
N MET A 105 7.62 -19.08 -3.01
CA MET A 105 7.02 -20.42 -2.86
C MET A 105 7.87 -21.34 -1.96
N ARG A 106 9.20 -21.32 -2.12
CA ARG A 106 10.11 -22.08 -1.24
C ARG A 106 10.05 -21.57 0.22
N HIS A 107 9.92 -20.26 0.41
CA HIS A 107 9.72 -19.67 1.73
C HIS A 107 8.41 -20.18 2.37
N LEU A 108 7.30 -20.20 1.63
CA LEU A 108 6.03 -20.76 2.12
C LEU A 108 6.16 -22.24 2.49
N GLU A 109 6.86 -23.03 1.69
CA GLU A 109 7.11 -24.46 1.96
C GLU A 109 7.95 -24.66 3.22
N HIS A 110 8.98 -23.85 3.42
CA HIS A 110 9.79 -23.87 4.65
C HIS A 110 8.97 -23.55 5.90
N LEU A 111 8.02 -22.64 5.79
CA LEU A 111 7.11 -22.25 6.88
C LEU A 111 5.90 -23.19 7.01
N ASN A 112 5.75 -24.19 6.16
CA ASN A 112 4.58 -25.08 6.07
C ASN A 112 3.27 -24.30 5.85
N VAL A 113 3.31 -23.22 5.08
CA VAL A 113 2.14 -22.43 4.71
C VAL A 113 1.54 -22.98 3.42
N ALA A 114 0.26 -23.32 3.45
CA ALA A 114 -0.45 -23.83 2.28
C ALA A 114 -0.70 -22.70 1.27
N TYR A 115 -0.49 -23.01 -0.01
CA TYR A 115 -0.81 -22.13 -1.12
C TYR A 115 -1.32 -22.95 -2.32
N THR A 116 -1.94 -22.26 -3.27
CA THR A 116 -2.55 -22.89 -4.44
C THR A 116 -2.57 -21.93 -5.62
N ASN A 117 -2.86 -22.45 -6.80
CA ASN A 117 -3.18 -21.65 -7.99
C ASN A 117 -4.56 -20.98 -7.88
N LEU A 118 -4.95 -20.23 -8.91
CA LEU A 118 -6.25 -19.57 -8.96
C LEU A 118 -7.42 -20.55 -8.85
N LYS A 119 -7.32 -21.72 -9.50
CA LYS A 119 -8.36 -22.77 -9.46
C LYS A 119 -8.45 -23.49 -8.12
N GLY A 120 -7.36 -23.58 -7.38
CA GLY A 120 -7.29 -24.29 -6.12
C GLY A 120 -6.96 -25.80 -6.27
N ASP A 121 -6.51 -26.23 -7.43
CA ASP A 121 -6.27 -27.65 -7.76
C ASP A 121 -4.78 -28.02 -7.86
N SER A 122 -3.87 -27.05 -7.80
CA SER A 122 -2.43 -27.28 -7.93
C SER A 122 -1.61 -26.23 -7.17
N LYS A 123 -0.36 -26.57 -6.85
CA LYS A 123 0.67 -25.61 -6.41
C LYS A 123 1.39 -24.91 -7.57
N GLU A 124 1.25 -25.41 -8.80
CA GLU A 124 1.82 -24.75 -9.98
C GLU A 124 1.18 -23.38 -10.17
N PRO A 125 1.96 -22.29 -10.30
CA PRO A 125 1.41 -20.96 -10.48
C PRO A 125 0.48 -20.85 -11.68
N THR A 126 -0.60 -20.10 -11.54
CA THR A 126 -1.38 -19.66 -12.70
C THR A 126 -0.59 -18.64 -13.49
N VAL A 127 -0.44 -18.84 -14.79
CA VAL A 127 0.13 -17.85 -15.72
C VAL A 127 -1.02 -17.03 -16.31
N ARG A 128 -1.00 -15.72 -16.11
CA ARG A 128 -1.97 -14.79 -16.67
C ARG A 128 -1.67 -14.54 -18.16
N ILE A 129 -2.63 -13.97 -18.86
CA ILE A 129 -2.49 -13.66 -20.31
C ILE A 129 -1.36 -12.66 -20.61
N ASP A 130 -1.03 -11.79 -19.61
CA ASP A 130 0.07 -10.84 -19.68
C ASP A 130 1.44 -11.44 -19.24
N GLY A 131 1.48 -12.76 -18.96
CA GLY A 131 2.68 -13.50 -18.59
C GLY A 131 2.99 -13.48 -17.09
N VAL A 132 2.29 -12.67 -16.28
CA VAL A 132 2.47 -12.64 -14.82
C VAL A 132 2.05 -13.97 -14.21
N LYS A 133 2.88 -14.49 -13.33
CA LYS A 133 2.62 -15.72 -12.56
C LYS A 133 2.07 -15.36 -11.19
N GLN A 134 1.10 -16.13 -10.73
CA GLN A 134 0.43 -15.86 -9.45
C GLN A 134 0.04 -17.13 -8.69
N ILE A 135 0.11 -17.04 -7.37
CA ILE A 135 -0.39 -18.02 -6.41
C ILE A 135 -1.30 -17.35 -5.38
N TYR A 136 -2.02 -18.15 -4.64
CA TYR A 136 -2.96 -17.70 -3.61
C TYR A 136 -2.74 -18.45 -2.31
N LEU A 137 -2.78 -17.75 -1.19
CA LEU A 137 -2.78 -18.29 0.16
C LEU A 137 -3.85 -17.59 1.00
N GLN A 138 -4.09 -18.10 2.20
CA GLN A 138 -5.00 -17.45 3.14
C GLN A 138 -4.24 -17.05 4.41
N ASP A 139 -4.63 -15.91 4.97
CA ASP A 139 -4.22 -15.53 6.30
C ASP A 139 -4.92 -16.40 7.37
N PRO A 140 -4.58 -16.24 8.67
CA PRO A 140 -5.19 -17.04 9.74
C PRO A 140 -6.70 -16.92 9.88
N ASP A 141 -7.31 -15.83 9.40
CA ASP A 141 -8.74 -15.58 9.46
C ASP A 141 -9.46 -15.93 8.15
N GLY A 142 -8.71 -16.38 7.12
CA GLY A 142 -9.24 -16.86 5.85
C GLY A 142 -9.28 -15.78 4.75
N TYR A 143 -8.74 -14.59 4.97
CA TYR A 143 -8.62 -13.60 3.89
C TYR A 143 -7.68 -14.11 2.81
N TRP A 144 -8.11 -14.02 1.56
CA TRP A 144 -7.29 -14.40 0.43
C TRP A 144 -6.20 -13.36 0.15
N ILE A 145 -5.04 -13.87 -0.17
CA ILE A 145 -3.87 -13.09 -0.56
C ILE A 145 -3.34 -13.66 -1.87
N GLU A 146 -3.24 -12.81 -2.89
CA GLU A 146 -2.53 -13.12 -4.12
C GLU A 146 -1.07 -12.70 -3.97
N ILE A 147 -0.16 -13.57 -4.41
CA ILE A 147 1.25 -13.24 -4.60
C ILE A 147 1.58 -13.43 -6.08
N ASN A 148 2.19 -12.41 -6.69
CA ASN A 148 2.58 -12.45 -8.09
C ASN A 148 3.98 -11.87 -8.34
N ASP A 149 4.48 -12.02 -9.57
CA ASP A 149 5.78 -11.52 -10.02
C ASP A 149 5.67 -10.28 -10.94
N ALA A 150 4.56 -9.54 -10.86
CA ALA A 150 4.37 -8.29 -11.62
C ALA A 150 5.43 -7.25 -11.23
N LYS A 151 5.93 -6.48 -12.23
CA LYS A 151 6.97 -5.45 -12.09
C LYS A 151 6.36 -4.07 -12.27
#